data_abfccd51c746985ed915a383e7fea27a
#
_entry.id   abfccd51c746985ed915a383e7fea27a
#
_cell.length_a   1.000
_cell.length_b   1.000
_cell.length_c   1.000
_cell.angle_alpha   90.00
_cell.angle_beta   90.00
_cell.angle_gamma   90.00
#
_symmetry.space_group_name_H-M   'P 1'
#
loop_
_entity.id
_entity.type
_entity.pdbx_description
1 polymer ?
#
loop_
_entity_poly.entity_id
_entity_poly.type
_entity_poly.pdbx_seq_one_letter_code
_entity_poly.pdbx_strand_id
1 'polypeptide(L)'
;MRAAAPLLAVEGLTKRFGGFTAVDGVSFSVAKGEILGLLGPNGSGKSTTFNCIAGMLRPTAGSVRFEGQEIGGLPADEVCRRGIGRTFQIPRPFRTLSLLENTTLAAHYGAGGTITHAEAEARARDALRLAQLPDDPHATVAGLGAAGLKKLELARALATQPRLLLADESLGGLDAAEMRAAADMLKRIRDERGVTIVWVEHIMGVLLSVVDRVVVLDHGAVIFEGTPQAAQEDAKVAEVYLGPPEARAA
;
A
#
# COMPACT_ATOMS: atom_id res chain seq x y z
N MET A 1 25.56 -13.93 -11.02
CA MET A 1 25.23 -12.92 -10.02
C MET A 1 24.10 -13.48 -9.16
N ARG A 2 24.26 -13.57 -7.83
CA ARG A 2 23.11 -13.90 -6.95
C ARG A 2 22.12 -12.73 -7.05
N ALA A 3 20.87 -13.01 -7.39
CA ALA A 3 19.80 -12.01 -7.31
C ALA A 3 19.80 -11.42 -5.89
N ALA A 4 19.68 -10.10 -5.78
CA ALA A 4 19.58 -9.45 -4.47
C ALA A 4 18.38 -10.02 -3.74
N ALA A 5 18.51 -10.25 -2.43
CA ALA A 5 17.41 -10.74 -1.61
C ALA A 5 16.23 -9.73 -1.67
N PRO A 6 15.00 -10.20 -1.82
CA PRO A 6 13.84 -9.30 -1.88
C PRO A 6 13.65 -8.56 -0.55
N LEU A 7 13.10 -7.35 -0.61
CA LEU A 7 12.72 -6.58 0.58
C LEU A 7 11.55 -7.23 1.31
N LEU A 8 10.54 -7.67 0.54
CA LEU A 8 9.39 -8.44 1.04
C LEU A 8 9.31 -9.76 0.27
N ALA A 9 9.13 -10.87 0.99
CA ALA A 9 8.80 -12.17 0.44
C ALA A 9 7.53 -12.71 1.10
N VAL A 10 6.56 -13.07 0.27
CA VAL A 10 5.30 -13.72 0.67
C VAL A 10 5.32 -15.11 0.04
N GLU A 11 5.22 -16.17 0.85
CA GLU A 11 5.35 -17.56 0.40
C GLU A 11 4.18 -18.39 0.92
N GLY A 12 3.34 -18.89 0.01
CA GLY A 12 2.21 -19.77 0.31
C GLY A 12 1.19 -19.13 1.27
N LEU A 13 1.06 -17.80 1.27
CA LEU A 13 0.18 -17.08 2.17
C LEU A 13 -1.25 -17.56 2.02
N THR A 14 -1.82 -18.05 3.12
CA THR A 14 -3.21 -18.52 3.17
C THR A 14 -3.94 -17.86 4.33
N LYS A 15 -5.15 -17.38 4.07
CA LYS A 15 -6.05 -16.84 5.10
C LYS A 15 -7.44 -17.40 4.95
N ARG A 16 -7.90 -18.07 6.01
CA ARG A 16 -9.26 -18.63 6.13
C ARG A 16 -10.06 -17.90 7.19
N PHE A 17 -11.35 -17.74 6.94
CA PHE A 17 -12.34 -17.23 7.87
C PHE A 17 -13.44 -18.28 7.99
N GLY A 18 -13.40 -19.09 9.05
CA GLY A 18 -14.26 -20.26 9.15
C GLY A 18 -14.07 -21.22 7.96
N GLY A 19 -15.14 -21.48 7.23
CA GLY A 19 -15.11 -22.33 6.03
C GLY A 19 -14.70 -21.62 4.74
N PHE A 20 -14.54 -20.28 4.76
CA PHE A 20 -14.20 -19.49 3.57
C PHE A 20 -12.69 -19.22 3.49
N THR A 21 -12.08 -19.51 2.35
CA THR A 21 -10.66 -19.19 2.07
C THR A 21 -10.60 -17.90 1.27
N ALA A 22 -10.14 -16.82 1.88
CA ALA A 22 -10.03 -15.50 1.26
C ALA A 22 -8.70 -15.29 0.51
N VAL A 23 -7.64 -15.98 0.94
CA VAL A 23 -6.32 -16.01 0.29
C VAL A 23 -5.85 -17.46 0.34
N ASP A 24 -5.44 -18.00 -0.80
CA ASP A 24 -5.08 -19.41 -0.97
C ASP A 24 -3.72 -19.57 -1.65
N GLY A 25 -2.69 -19.82 -0.87
CA GLY A 25 -1.34 -20.12 -1.36
C GLY A 25 -0.64 -18.98 -2.11
N VAL A 26 -1.02 -17.71 -1.86
CA VAL A 26 -0.44 -16.55 -2.56
C VAL A 26 1.06 -16.44 -2.28
N SER A 27 1.85 -16.35 -3.36
CA SER A 27 3.30 -16.18 -3.30
C SER A 27 3.72 -15.08 -4.27
N PHE A 28 4.52 -14.12 -3.78
CA PHE A 28 5.20 -13.09 -4.58
C PHE A 28 6.33 -12.47 -3.77
N SER A 29 7.19 -11.74 -4.44
CA SER A 29 8.26 -11.00 -3.78
C SER A 29 8.27 -9.55 -4.25
N VAL A 30 8.89 -8.65 -3.47
CA VAL A 30 9.07 -7.24 -3.83
C VAL A 30 10.53 -6.87 -3.65
N ALA A 31 11.14 -6.35 -4.71
CA ALA A 31 12.52 -5.87 -4.65
C ALA A 31 12.60 -4.50 -3.96
N LYS A 32 13.78 -4.17 -3.42
CA LYS A 32 13.99 -2.84 -2.83
C LYS A 32 13.90 -1.76 -3.91
N GLY A 33 13.11 -0.70 -3.65
CA GLY A 33 12.89 0.41 -4.57
C GLY A 33 11.88 0.12 -5.69
N GLU A 34 11.25 -1.05 -5.69
CA GLU A 34 10.21 -1.42 -6.65
C GLU A 34 8.86 -0.79 -6.28
N ILE A 35 8.07 -0.41 -7.29
CA ILE A 35 6.63 -0.18 -7.16
C ILE A 35 5.93 -1.40 -7.75
N LEU A 36 5.40 -2.27 -6.88
CA LEU A 36 4.62 -3.44 -7.27
C LEU A 36 3.13 -3.10 -7.25
N GLY A 37 2.43 -3.33 -8.35
CA GLY A 37 0.97 -3.28 -8.43
C GLY A 37 0.35 -4.60 -7.99
N LEU A 38 -0.58 -4.56 -7.03
CA LEU A 38 -1.39 -5.73 -6.66
C LEU A 38 -2.81 -5.50 -7.17
N LEU A 39 -3.16 -6.22 -8.22
CA LEU A 39 -4.40 -6.08 -8.99
C LEU A 39 -5.38 -7.22 -8.71
N GLY A 40 -6.62 -7.05 -9.13
CA GLY A 40 -7.66 -8.07 -9.10
C GLY A 40 -9.04 -7.46 -8.84
N PRO A 41 -10.12 -8.17 -9.13
CA PRO A 41 -11.49 -7.71 -8.87
C PRO A 41 -11.78 -7.60 -7.38
N ASN A 42 -12.96 -7.03 -7.05
CA ASN A 42 -13.44 -7.02 -5.67
C ASN A 42 -13.60 -8.46 -5.16
N GLY A 43 -13.15 -8.70 -3.93
CA GLY A 43 -13.18 -10.05 -3.34
C GLY A 43 -12.02 -10.96 -3.74
N SER A 44 -11.07 -10.54 -4.59
CA SER A 44 -9.94 -11.40 -5.01
C SER A 44 -8.87 -11.65 -3.93
N GLY A 45 -8.99 -11.04 -2.76
CA GLY A 45 -8.06 -11.28 -1.64
C GLY A 45 -7.01 -10.19 -1.40
N LYS A 46 -6.95 -9.10 -2.19
CA LYS A 46 -5.95 -8.02 -2.07
C LYS A 46 -5.88 -7.42 -0.67
N SER A 47 -6.99 -6.89 -0.16
CA SER A 47 -7.03 -6.27 1.17
C SER A 47 -6.76 -7.28 2.28
N THR A 48 -7.13 -8.55 2.10
CA THR A 48 -6.80 -9.62 3.05
C THR A 48 -5.29 -9.90 3.05
N THR A 49 -4.66 -9.95 1.89
CA THR A 49 -3.20 -10.08 1.73
C THR A 49 -2.49 -8.91 2.40
N PHE A 50 -2.91 -7.67 2.15
CA PHE A 50 -2.37 -6.48 2.82
C PHE A 50 -2.54 -6.54 4.34
N ASN A 51 -3.71 -6.96 4.81
CA ASN A 51 -3.97 -7.11 6.24
C ASN A 51 -3.04 -8.14 6.90
N CYS A 52 -2.71 -9.23 6.19
CA CYS A 52 -1.76 -10.23 6.68
C CYS A 52 -0.33 -9.67 6.73
N ILE A 53 0.11 -8.95 5.69
CA ILE A 53 1.45 -8.32 5.63
C ILE A 53 1.59 -7.23 6.70
N ALA A 54 0.55 -6.41 6.89
CA ALA A 54 0.55 -5.30 7.85
C ALA A 54 0.32 -5.72 9.31
N GLY A 55 0.19 -7.03 9.61
CA GLY A 55 -0.04 -7.52 10.96
C GLY A 55 -1.45 -7.28 11.52
N MET A 56 -2.39 -6.87 10.67
CA MET A 56 -3.81 -6.68 11.03
C MET A 56 -4.57 -8.02 11.10
N LEU A 57 -4.10 -9.02 10.35
CA LEU A 57 -4.64 -10.37 10.34
C LEU A 57 -3.48 -11.37 10.45
N ARG A 58 -3.65 -12.38 11.32
CA ARG A 58 -2.70 -13.47 11.37
C ARG A 58 -2.94 -14.42 10.18
N PRO A 59 -1.92 -14.78 9.38
CA PRO A 59 -2.02 -15.83 8.38
C PRO A 59 -2.52 -17.15 8.99
N THR A 60 -3.26 -17.93 8.20
CA THR A 60 -3.62 -19.30 8.58
C THR A 60 -2.48 -20.27 8.23
N ALA A 61 -1.77 -20.02 7.12
CA ALA A 61 -0.59 -20.76 6.69
C ALA A 61 0.29 -19.87 5.79
N GLY A 62 1.48 -20.34 5.47
CA GLY A 62 2.47 -19.62 4.70
C GLY A 62 3.36 -18.72 5.55
N SER A 63 4.25 -17.97 4.91
CA SER A 63 5.17 -17.05 5.58
C SER A 63 5.18 -15.69 4.92
N VAL A 64 5.47 -14.65 5.72
CA VAL A 64 5.70 -13.26 5.27
C VAL A 64 7.01 -12.80 5.87
N ARG A 65 8.00 -12.56 5.02
CA ARG A 65 9.33 -12.10 5.45
C ARG A 65 9.61 -10.70 4.94
N PHE A 66 10.04 -9.85 5.84
CA PHE A 66 10.52 -8.51 5.54
C PHE A 66 12.01 -8.41 5.88
N GLU A 67 12.84 -8.05 4.89
CA GLU A 67 14.31 -8.08 5.02
C GLU A 67 14.84 -9.42 5.55
N GLY A 68 14.27 -10.52 5.09
CA GLY A 68 14.62 -11.88 5.49
C GLY A 68 14.09 -12.31 6.88
N GLN A 69 13.48 -11.40 7.65
CA GLN A 69 12.91 -11.71 8.96
C GLN A 69 11.42 -12.05 8.85
N GLU A 70 10.99 -13.11 9.54
CA GLU A 70 9.57 -13.47 9.60
C GLU A 70 8.77 -12.39 10.35
N ILE A 71 7.69 -11.92 9.71
CA ILE A 71 6.77 -10.94 10.27
C ILE A 71 5.31 -11.45 10.31
N GLY A 72 5.06 -12.61 9.70
CA GLY A 72 3.73 -13.21 9.65
C GLY A 72 3.18 -13.48 11.04
N GLY A 73 2.05 -12.83 11.38
CA GLY A 73 1.40 -12.96 12.68
C GLY A 73 1.91 -12.07 13.80
N LEU A 74 2.89 -11.18 13.51
CA LEU A 74 3.24 -10.08 14.41
C LEU A 74 2.09 -9.05 14.47
N PRO A 75 1.92 -8.33 15.59
CA PRO A 75 0.95 -7.26 15.69
C PRO A 75 1.36 -6.05 14.82
N ALA A 76 0.35 -5.27 14.39
CA ALA A 76 0.55 -4.19 13.42
C ALA A 76 1.54 -3.10 13.88
N ASP A 77 1.61 -2.81 15.16
CA ASP A 77 2.56 -1.85 15.73
C ASP A 77 4.00 -2.34 15.65
N GLU A 78 4.26 -3.65 15.82
CA GLU A 78 5.58 -4.23 15.60
C GLU A 78 5.97 -4.22 14.12
N VAL A 79 5.02 -4.55 13.21
CA VAL A 79 5.23 -4.48 11.77
C VAL A 79 5.56 -3.05 11.35
N CYS A 80 4.85 -2.06 11.88
CA CYS A 80 5.13 -0.64 11.64
C CYS A 80 6.53 -0.25 12.11
N ARG A 81 6.91 -0.60 13.34
CA ARG A 81 8.27 -0.33 13.88
C ARG A 81 9.39 -1.02 13.09
N ARG A 82 9.09 -2.11 12.38
CA ARG A 82 10.02 -2.75 11.45
C ARG A 82 10.16 -2.04 10.12
N GLY A 83 9.42 -0.94 9.91
CA GLY A 83 9.54 -0.10 8.72
C GLY A 83 8.54 -0.43 7.62
N ILE A 84 7.37 -0.96 7.94
CA ILE A 84 6.25 -1.14 7.01
C ILE A 84 5.16 -0.13 7.36
N GLY A 85 5.01 0.89 6.52
CA GLY A 85 3.91 1.85 6.61
C GLY A 85 2.71 1.39 5.79
N ARG A 86 1.50 1.83 6.19
CA ARG A 86 0.28 1.51 5.46
C ARG A 86 -0.66 2.71 5.39
N THR A 87 -1.28 2.92 4.23
CA THR A 87 -2.47 3.75 4.08
C THR A 87 -3.73 2.90 4.18
N PHE A 88 -4.86 3.52 4.48
CA PHE A 88 -6.15 2.85 4.53
C PHE A 88 -7.10 3.43 3.47
N GLN A 89 -7.92 2.56 2.87
CA GLN A 89 -8.91 2.93 1.88
C GLN A 89 -9.83 4.07 2.37
N ILE A 90 -10.27 3.99 3.62
CA ILE A 90 -11.07 5.04 4.29
C ILE A 90 -10.17 5.76 5.28
N PRO A 91 -9.78 7.03 5.01
CA PRO A 91 -8.97 7.82 5.93
C PRO A 91 -9.65 8.01 7.29
N ARG A 92 -8.86 7.83 8.36
CA ARG A 92 -9.33 7.99 9.75
C ARG A 92 -8.46 9.00 10.50
N PRO A 93 -8.53 10.29 10.15
CA PRO A 93 -7.78 11.33 10.86
C PRO A 93 -8.39 11.62 12.24
N PHE A 94 -7.58 12.10 13.15
CA PHE A 94 -8.03 12.69 14.40
C PHE A 94 -8.59 14.10 14.08
N ARG A 95 -9.89 14.22 14.00
CA ARG A 95 -10.58 15.44 13.52
C ARG A 95 -10.39 16.67 14.41
N THR A 96 -10.05 16.49 15.67
CA THR A 96 -9.80 17.54 16.66
C THR A 96 -8.35 18.04 16.62
N LEU A 97 -7.45 17.33 15.93
CA LEU A 97 -6.06 17.69 15.80
C LEU A 97 -5.78 18.38 14.47
N SER A 98 -4.76 19.25 14.44
CA SER A 98 -4.24 19.84 13.21
C SER A 98 -3.62 18.76 12.30
N LEU A 99 -3.29 19.11 11.05
CA LEU A 99 -2.60 18.20 10.12
C LEU A 99 -1.22 17.83 10.69
N LEU A 100 -0.52 18.80 11.25
CA LEU A 100 0.78 18.61 11.85
C LEU A 100 0.71 17.65 13.05
N GLU A 101 -0.23 17.85 13.97
CA GLU A 101 -0.42 16.97 15.14
C GLU A 101 -0.80 15.55 14.73
N ASN A 102 -1.71 15.36 13.75
CA ASN A 102 -2.07 14.06 13.19
C ASN A 102 -0.84 13.31 12.70
N THR A 103 0.07 14.01 12.03
CA THR A 103 1.26 13.44 11.42
C THR A 103 2.38 13.25 12.44
N THR A 104 2.51 14.15 13.42
CA THR A 104 3.47 14.04 14.54
C THR A 104 3.20 12.82 15.41
N LEU A 105 1.92 12.55 15.70
CA LEU A 105 1.54 11.33 16.42
C LEU A 105 1.98 10.07 15.67
N ALA A 106 1.76 10.02 14.36
CA ALA A 106 2.20 8.88 13.54
C ALA A 106 3.72 8.70 13.57
N ALA A 107 4.49 9.80 13.48
CA ALA A 107 5.95 9.76 13.58
C ALA A 107 6.42 9.23 14.93
N HIS A 108 5.85 9.74 16.03
CA HIS A 108 6.23 9.38 17.39
C HIS A 108 5.97 7.90 17.69
N TYR A 109 4.77 7.42 17.44
CA TYR A 109 4.40 6.03 17.72
C TYR A 109 4.96 5.04 16.70
N GLY A 110 5.14 5.44 15.44
CA GLY A 110 5.83 4.64 14.42
C GLY A 110 7.30 4.37 14.77
N ALA A 111 7.95 5.31 15.48
CA ALA A 111 9.28 5.13 16.04
C ALA A 111 9.28 4.40 17.41
N GLY A 112 8.14 3.87 17.86
CA GLY A 112 8.03 3.20 19.16
C GLY A 112 8.16 4.12 20.37
N GLY A 113 7.91 5.43 20.20
CA GLY A 113 8.07 6.43 21.26
C GLY A 113 9.52 6.73 21.65
N THR A 114 10.49 6.30 20.84
CA THR A 114 11.93 6.44 21.14
C THR A 114 12.52 7.78 20.69
N ILE A 115 11.78 8.57 19.91
CA ILE A 115 12.21 9.88 19.40
C ILE A 115 11.59 11.02 20.20
N THR A 116 12.28 12.16 20.24
CA THR A 116 11.80 13.37 20.89
C THR A 116 10.59 13.96 20.13
N HIS A 117 9.82 14.82 20.81
CA HIS A 117 8.71 15.51 20.15
C HIS A 117 9.18 16.37 18.96
N ALA A 118 10.31 17.07 19.12
CA ALA A 118 10.90 17.89 18.06
C ALA A 118 11.29 17.05 16.83
N GLU A 119 11.86 15.86 17.03
CA GLU A 119 12.17 14.94 15.93
C GLU A 119 10.90 14.40 15.25
N ALA A 120 9.87 14.06 16.04
CA ALA A 120 8.58 13.62 15.50
C ALA A 120 7.92 14.72 14.66
N GLU A 121 7.94 15.97 15.15
CA GLU A 121 7.44 17.12 14.42
C GLU A 121 8.23 17.40 13.13
N ALA A 122 9.55 17.29 13.16
CA ALA A 122 10.40 17.46 11.98
C ALA A 122 10.05 16.40 10.90
N ARG A 123 9.88 15.13 11.29
CA ARG A 123 9.43 14.05 10.39
C ARG A 123 8.03 14.32 9.85
N ALA A 124 7.13 14.83 10.68
CA ALA A 124 5.77 15.17 10.29
C ALA A 124 5.73 16.28 9.24
N ARG A 125 6.49 17.36 9.43
CA ARG A 125 6.60 18.46 8.45
C ARG A 125 7.16 17.98 7.12
N ASP A 126 8.17 17.13 7.14
CA ASP A 126 8.74 16.52 5.95
C ASP A 126 7.70 15.65 5.21
N ALA A 127 6.97 14.81 5.94
CA ALA A 127 5.92 13.95 5.36
C ALA A 127 4.75 14.74 4.79
N LEU A 128 4.32 15.84 5.45
CA LEU A 128 3.28 16.73 4.94
C LEU A 128 3.71 17.38 3.62
N ARG A 129 4.96 17.86 3.54
CA ARG A 129 5.51 18.44 2.30
C ARG A 129 5.57 17.42 1.16
N LEU A 130 6.01 16.18 1.44
CA LEU A 130 6.01 15.09 0.45
C LEU A 130 4.60 14.78 -0.06
N ALA A 131 3.61 14.80 0.83
CA ALA A 131 2.20 14.62 0.48
C ALA A 131 1.53 15.89 -0.10
N GLN A 132 2.28 16.99 -0.29
CA GLN A 132 1.76 18.28 -0.79
C GLN A 132 0.61 18.81 0.08
N LEU A 133 0.77 18.72 1.38
CA LEU A 133 -0.12 19.33 2.37
C LEU A 133 0.59 20.47 3.10
N PRO A 134 -0.15 21.47 3.58
CA PRO A 134 0.43 22.52 4.41
C PRO A 134 0.98 21.96 5.71
N ASP A 135 2.16 22.43 6.11
CA ASP A 135 2.82 22.11 7.39
C ASP A 135 2.56 23.21 8.44
N ASP A 136 1.58 24.06 8.20
CA ASP A 136 1.10 25.07 9.14
C ASP A 136 0.48 24.37 10.37
N PRO A 137 0.90 24.74 11.61
CA PRO A 137 0.35 24.16 12.83
C PRO A 137 -1.15 24.43 13.03
N HIS A 138 -1.71 25.43 12.36
CA HIS A 138 -3.13 25.80 12.43
C HIS A 138 -3.98 25.16 11.32
N ALA A 139 -3.36 24.49 10.34
CA ALA A 139 -4.11 23.80 9.29
C ALA A 139 -4.91 22.63 9.88
N THR A 140 -6.23 22.64 9.68
CA THR A 140 -7.14 21.64 10.26
C THR A 140 -7.62 20.61 9.26
N VAL A 141 -8.03 19.45 9.77
CA VAL A 141 -8.63 18.36 8.97
C VAL A 141 -9.94 18.82 8.31
N ALA A 142 -10.70 19.72 8.96
CA ALA A 142 -11.99 20.21 8.46
C ALA A 142 -11.87 20.96 7.12
N GLY A 143 -10.69 21.53 6.82
CA GLY A 143 -10.42 22.20 5.56
C GLY A 143 -10.09 21.26 4.39
N LEU A 144 -10.00 19.94 4.63
CA LEU A 144 -9.61 18.97 3.60
C LEU A 144 -10.83 18.38 2.90
N GLY A 145 -10.82 18.40 1.55
CA GLY A 145 -11.67 17.55 0.73
C GLY A 145 -11.18 16.07 0.67
N ALA A 146 -11.85 15.25 -0.12
CA ALA A 146 -11.53 13.81 -0.23
C ALA A 146 -10.06 13.54 -0.59
N ALA A 147 -9.53 14.23 -1.59
CA ALA A 147 -8.12 14.13 -1.99
C ALA A 147 -7.17 14.56 -0.85
N GLY A 148 -7.48 15.63 -0.14
CA GLY A 148 -6.69 16.10 0.99
C GLY A 148 -6.65 15.11 2.15
N LEU A 149 -7.77 14.43 2.44
CA LEU A 149 -7.83 13.39 3.46
C LEU A 149 -6.95 12.18 3.10
N LYS A 150 -6.89 11.79 1.83
CA LYS A 150 -6.00 10.72 1.33
C LYS A 150 -4.54 11.12 1.40
N LYS A 151 -4.23 12.36 1.05
CA LYS A 151 -2.88 12.92 1.22
C LYS A 151 -2.45 12.93 2.69
N LEU A 152 -3.36 13.25 3.62
CA LEU A 152 -3.08 13.20 5.05
C LEU A 152 -2.81 11.77 5.53
N GLU A 153 -3.57 10.79 5.04
CA GLU A 153 -3.34 9.38 5.35
C GLU A 153 -1.96 8.92 4.85
N LEU A 154 -1.57 9.34 3.63
CA LEU A 154 -0.25 9.10 3.08
C LEU A 154 0.84 9.78 3.91
N ALA A 155 0.66 11.05 4.30
CA ALA A 155 1.61 11.78 5.14
C ALA A 155 1.82 11.08 6.49
N ARG A 156 0.77 10.59 7.12
CA ARG A 156 0.84 9.82 8.37
C ARG A 156 1.64 8.53 8.20
N ALA A 157 1.42 7.79 7.09
CA ALA A 157 2.20 6.61 6.78
C ALA A 157 3.68 6.93 6.52
N LEU A 158 3.98 8.00 5.78
CA LEU A 158 5.35 8.43 5.49
C LEU A 158 6.11 8.94 6.74
N ALA A 159 5.40 9.56 7.69
CA ALA A 159 6.00 10.08 8.93
C ALA A 159 6.59 8.96 9.81
N THR A 160 6.14 7.71 9.63
CA THR A 160 6.75 6.54 10.28
C THR A 160 8.11 6.17 9.66
N GLN A 161 8.54 6.85 8.60
CA GLN A 161 9.75 6.58 7.81
C GLN A 161 9.82 5.12 7.30
N PRO A 162 8.81 4.66 6.55
CA PRO A 162 8.75 3.29 6.11
C PRO A 162 9.80 2.99 5.04
N ARG A 163 10.33 1.75 5.03
CA ARG A 163 11.10 1.19 3.91
C ARG A 163 10.19 0.52 2.89
N LEU A 164 9.01 0.06 3.34
CA LEU A 164 7.94 -0.48 2.52
C LEU A 164 6.63 0.26 2.84
N LEU A 165 6.00 0.83 1.82
CA LEU A 165 4.67 1.44 1.91
C LEU A 165 3.64 0.50 1.26
N LEU A 166 2.63 0.12 2.01
CA LEU A 166 1.44 -0.56 1.52
C LEU A 166 0.36 0.50 1.23
N ALA A 167 0.17 0.84 -0.04
CA ALA A 167 -0.81 1.84 -0.48
C ALA A 167 -2.11 1.13 -0.91
N ASP A 168 -3.18 1.29 -0.12
CA ASP A 168 -4.45 0.58 -0.30
C ASP A 168 -5.52 1.53 -0.86
N GLU A 169 -5.94 1.28 -2.12
CA GLU A 169 -6.99 2.02 -2.85
C GLU A 169 -6.95 3.56 -2.62
N SER A 170 -5.74 4.11 -2.74
CA SER A 170 -5.48 5.51 -2.43
C SER A 170 -6.08 6.49 -3.44
N LEU A 171 -6.56 6.01 -4.60
CA LEU A 171 -7.10 6.82 -5.69
C LEU A 171 -8.63 6.83 -5.78
N GLY A 172 -9.33 5.93 -5.11
CA GLY A 172 -10.80 5.83 -5.21
C GLY A 172 -11.50 7.17 -4.89
N GLY A 173 -12.43 7.61 -5.74
CA GLY A 173 -13.15 8.87 -5.59
C GLY A 173 -12.37 10.13 -5.98
N LEU A 174 -11.19 10.00 -6.57
CA LEU A 174 -10.43 11.08 -7.21
C LEU A 174 -10.83 11.19 -8.69
N ASP A 175 -10.72 12.40 -9.25
CA ASP A 175 -10.83 12.59 -10.69
C ASP A 175 -9.55 12.13 -11.43
N ALA A 176 -9.59 12.11 -12.77
CA ALA A 176 -8.48 11.64 -13.58
C ALA A 176 -7.18 12.47 -13.43
N ALA A 177 -7.29 13.77 -13.11
CA ALA A 177 -6.12 14.63 -12.89
C ALA A 177 -5.53 14.39 -11.50
N GLU A 178 -6.39 14.28 -10.49
CA GLU A 178 -6.01 13.95 -9.11
C GLU A 178 -5.35 12.55 -9.02
N MET A 179 -5.88 11.56 -9.76
CA MET A 179 -5.29 10.21 -9.85
C MET A 179 -3.88 10.25 -10.43
N ARG A 180 -3.66 10.97 -11.53
CA ARG A 180 -2.32 11.15 -12.12
C ARG A 180 -1.37 11.84 -11.16
N ALA A 181 -1.82 12.92 -10.51
CA ALA A 181 -1.02 13.64 -9.52
C ALA A 181 -0.62 12.76 -8.32
N ALA A 182 -1.52 11.90 -7.86
CA ALA A 182 -1.21 10.94 -6.78
C ALA A 182 -0.23 9.85 -7.24
N ALA A 183 -0.37 9.35 -8.47
CA ALA A 183 0.56 8.42 -9.08
C ALA A 183 1.98 9.01 -9.21
N ASP A 184 2.10 10.24 -9.70
CA ASP A 184 3.38 10.97 -9.80
C ASP A 184 3.97 11.25 -8.42
N MET A 185 3.13 11.49 -7.42
CA MET A 185 3.56 11.66 -6.02
C MET A 185 4.20 10.36 -5.49
N LEU A 186 3.60 9.19 -5.72
CA LEU A 186 4.17 7.91 -5.29
C LEU A 186 5.50 7.62 -5.98
N LYS A 187 5.63 7.88 -7.29
CA LYS A 187 6.91 7.79 -8.00
C LYS A 187 7.98 8.67 -7.34
N ARG A 188 7.64 9.94 -7.10
CA ARG A 188 8.56 10.89 -6.47
C ARG A 188 8.98 10.43 -5.06
N ILE A 189 8.06 9.92 -4.24
CA ILE A 189 8.36 9.38 -2.92
C ILE A 189 9.34 8.21 -3.03
N ARG A 190 9.13 7.27 -3.97
CA ARG A 190 10.06 6.19 -4.25
C ARG A 190 11.45 6.73 -4.63
N ASP A 191 11.50 7.66 -5.59
CA ASP A 191 12.76 8.16 -6.16
C ASP A 191 13.55 9.01 -5.17
N GLU A 192 12.89 9.88 -4.39
CA GLU A 192 13.54 10.79 -3.44
C GLU A 192 13.89 10.12 -2.11
N ARG A 193 13.12 9.10 -1.67
CA ARG A 193 13.25 8.50 -0.35
C ARG A 193 13.68 7.03 -0.38
N GLY A 194 13.75 6.42 -1.56
CA GLY A 194 14.08 5.00 -1.70
C GLY A 194 13.01 4.06 -1.10
N VAL A 195 11.77 4.56 -0.92
CA VAL A 195 10.67 3.78 -0.37
C VAL A 195 10.20 2.76 -1.40
N THR A 196 10.13 1.50 -1.01
CA THR A 196 9.50 0.45 -1.81
C THR A 196 7.98 0.53 -1.63
N ILE A 197 7.20 0.32 -2.68
CA ILE A 197 5.76 0.49 -2.63
C ILE A 197 5.06 -0.76 -3.14
N VAL A 198 4.09 -1.29 -2.41
CA VAL A 198 3.07 -2.20 -2.94
C VAL A 198 1.77 -1.42 -3.01
N TRP A 199 1.23 -1.31 -4.20
CA TRP A 199 0.08 -0.47 -4.47
C TRP A 199 -1.12 -1.30 -4.95
N VAL A 200 -2.21 -1.26 -4.18
CA VAL A 200 -3.49 -1.85 -4.56
C VAL A 200 -4.37 -0.81 -5.21
N GLU A 201 -4.82 -1.07 -6.42
CA GLU A 201 -5.82 -0.27 -7.13
C GLU A 201 -6.70 -1.15 -8.03
N HIS A 202 -7.89 -0.66 -8.31
CA HIS A 202 -8.81 -1.28 -9.27
C HIS A 202 -8.84 -0.53 -10.62
N ILE A 203 -8.23 0.66 -10.69
CA ILE A 203 -8.15 1.48 -11.90
C ILE A 203 -6.84 1.16 -12.64
N MET A 204 -6.90 0.15 -13.53
CA MET A 204 -5.73 -0.37 -14.24
C MET A 204 -4.92 0.71 -14.96
N GLY A 205 -5.60 1.63 -15.69
CA GLY A 205 -4.92 2.59 -16.57
C GLY A 205 -3.92 3.49 -15.86
N VAL A 206 -4.24 3.96 -14.66
CA VAL A 206 -3.34 4.81 -13.87
C VAL A 206 -2.25 3.97 -13.22
N LEU A 207 -2.62 2.86 -12.60
CA LEU A 207 -1.67 2.00 -11.89
C LEU A 207 -0.58 1.47 -12.84
N LEU A 208 -0.97 0.92 -13.99
CA LEU A 208 -0.03 0.34 -14.95
C LEU A 208 0.98 1.36 -15.54
N SER A 209 0.66 2.67 -15.48
CA SER A 209 1.60 3.72 -15.93
C SER A 209 2.73 4.01 -14.94
N VAL A 210 2.65 3.49 -13.72
CA VAL A 210 3.55 3.87 -12.61
C VAL A 210 4.32 2.69 -12.05
N VAL A 211 3.72 1.48 -12.06
CA VAL A 211 4.32 0.31 -11.45
C VAL A 211 5.39 -0.34 -12.33
N ASP A 212 6.39 -0.92 -11.71
CA ASP A 212 7.46 -1.65 -12.39
C ASP A 212 7.03 -3.07 -12.77
N ARG A 213 6.19 -3.69 -11.93
CA ARG A 213 5.66 -5.05 -12.08
C ARG A 213 4.27 -5.14 -11.46
N VAL A 214 3.49 -6.13 -11.90
CA VAL A 214 2.15 -6.41 -11.38
C VAL A 214 2.02 -7.87 -10.96
N VAL A 215 1.23 -8.06 -9.91
CA VAL A 215 0.68 -9.36 -9.48
C VAL A 215 -0.84 -9.24 -9.53
N VAL A 216 -1.50 -10.17 -10.21
CA VAL A 216 -2.96 -10.16 -10.32
C VAL A 216 -3.52 -11.31 -9.51
N LEU A 217 -4.45 -10.99 -8.61
CA LEU A 217 -5.18 -11.96 -7.80
C LEU A 217 -6.58 -12.16 -8.35
N ASP A 218 -7.03 -13.40 -8.34
CA ASP A 218 -8.42 -13.76 -8.52
C ASP A 218 -8.79 -14.91 -7.59
N HIS A 219 -9.98 -14.84 -6.97
CA HIS A 219 -10.47 -15.86 -6.02
C HIS A 219 -9.43 -16.32 -4.97
N GLY A 220 -8.62 -15.38 -4.48
CA GLY A 220 -7.62 -15.63 -3.45
C GLY A 220 -6.29 -16.20 -3.95
N ALA A 221 -6.12 -16.42 -5.25
CA ALA A 221 -4.90 -16.98 -5.85
C ALA A 221 -4.24 -16.01 -6.84
N VAL A 222 -2.93 -16.17 -7.07
CA VAL A 222 -2.20 -15.43 -8.12
C VAL A 222 -2.54 -16.07 -9.47
N ILE A 223 -3.06 -15.28 -10.39
CA ILE A 223 -3.36 -15.71 -11.78
C ILE A 223 -2.34 -15.20 -12.79
N PHE A 224 -1.63 -14.10 -12.45
CA PHE A 224 -0.62 -13.49 -13.31
C PHE A 224 0.43 -12.76 -12.47
N GLU A 225 1.68 -12.80 -12.94
CA GLU A 225 2.79 -11.97 -12.45
C GLU A 225 3.67 -11.59 -13.64
N GLY A 226 3.96 -10.31 -13.83
CA GLY A 226 4.76 -9.84 -14.96
C GLY A 226 4.82 -8.32 -15.09
N THR A 227 5.25 -7.85 -16.28
CA THR A 227 5.27 -6.42 -16.58
C THR A 227 3.87 -5.86 -16.78
N PRO A 228 3.67 -4.53 -16.61
CA PRO A 228 2.39 -3.88 -16.90
C PRO A 228 1.88 -4.14 -18.32
N GLN A 229 2.78 -4.16 -19.30
CA GLN A 229 2.45 -4.43 -20.70
C GLN A 229 1.97 -5.86 -20.90
N ALA A 230 2.68 -6.84 -20.35
CA ALA A 230 2.28 -8.24 -20.45
C ALA A 230 0.93 -8.50 -19.75
N ALA A 231 0.62 -7.79 -18.66
CA ALA A 231 -0.67 -7.90 -17.99
C ALA A 231 -1.84 -7.40 -18.85
N GLN A 232 -1.62 -6.37 -19.67
CA GLN A 232 -2.65 -5.85 -20.59
C GLN A 232 -2.96 -6.83 -21.74
N GLU A 233 -2.00 -7.65 -22.12
CA GLU A 233 -2.10 -8.62 -23.22
C GLU A 233 -2.54 -10.01 -22.75
N ASP A 234 -2.53 -10.26 -21.43
CA ASP A 234 -2.84 -11.58 -20.86
C ASP A 234 -4.35 -11.86 -20.92
N ALA A 235 -4.72 -13.01 -21.50
CA ALA A 235 -6.12 -13.39 -21.69
C ALA A 235 -6.86 -13.64 -20.37
N LYS A 236 -6.19 -14.18 -19.34
CA LYS A 236 -6.80 -14.44 -18.03
C LYS A 236 -7.04 -13.12 -17.29
N VAL A 237 -6.09 -12.18 -17.35
CA VAL A 237 -6.25 -10.83 -16.80
C VAL A 237 -7.40 -10.12 -17.48
N ALA A 238 -7.48 -10.17 -18.81
CA ALA A 238 -8.58 -9.59 -19.56
C ALA A 238 -9.95 -10.21 -19.21
N GLU A 239 -10.02 -11.51 -19.04
CA GLU A 239 -11.26 -12.22 -18.66
C GLU A 239 -11.79 -11.77 -17.29
N VAL A 240 -10.89 -11.67 -16.31
CA VAL A 240 -11.24 -11.27 -14.94
C VAL A 240 -11.78 -9.83 -14.85
N TYR A 241 -11.32 -8.91 -15.71
CA TYR A 241 -11.74 -7.51 -15.69
C TYR A 241 -12.88 -7.19 -16.66
N LEU A 242 -12.97 -7.89 -17.81
CA LEU A 242 -13.90 -7.59 -18.89
C LEU A 242 -14.98 -8.67 -19.07
N GLY A 243 -14.91 -9.75 -18.30
CA GLY A 243 -15.74 -10.93 -18.47
C GLY A 243 -15.28 -11.84 -19.63
N PRO A 244 -15.88 -13.02 -19.73
CA PRO A 244 -15.54 -13.98 -20.79
C PRO A 244 -15.83 -13.40 -22.18
N PRO A 245 -15.11 -13.85 -23.23
CA PRO A 245 -15.23 -13.33 -24.60
C PRO A 245 -16.66 -13.32 -25.14
N GLU A 246 -17.47 -14.30 -24.74
CA GLU A 246 -18.89 -14.43 -25.15
C GLU A 246 -19.77 -13.30 -24.58
N ALA A 247 -19.43 -12.75 -23.42
CA ALA A 247 -20.16 -11.64 -22.79
C ALA A 247 -19.85 -10.27 -23.41
N ARG A 248 -18.80 -10.18 -24.25
CA ARG A 248 -18.37 -8.93 -24.92
C ARG A 248 -19.03 -8.74 -26.31
N ALA A 249 -19.68 -9.76 -26.81
CA ALA A 249 -20.30 -9.77 -28.12
C ALA A 249 -21.84 -9.53 -28.12
N ALA A 250 -22.43 -9.32 -26.93
CA ALA A 250 -23.83 -9.00 -26.72
C ALA A 250 -24.01 -7.54 -26.28
#